data_7066288981771b9c2a1a41e8b5d2d0bd
#
_entry.id   7066288981771b9c2a1a41e8b5d2d0bd
#
_cell.length_a   1.000
_cell.length_b   1.000
_cell.length_c   1.000
_cell.angle_alpha   90.00
_cell.angle_beta   90.00
_cell.angle_gamma   90.00
#
_symmetry.space_group_name_H-M   'P 1'
#
loop_
_entity.id
_entity.type
_entity.pdbx_description
1 polymer ?
#
loop_
_entity_poly.entity_id
_entity_poly.type
_entity_poly.pdbx_seq_one_letter_code
_entity_poly.pdbx_strand_id
1 'polypeptide(L)'
;SPVPSGSARPARALDIISVAFVALLLISNIAATKAFMVGSSTHYLIFDGGAILFPLTYIIGDVLSEVYGFARARRVIVMGFVASFLASLTFFIVQYLPPAPDYENQEAFAAVLGVVWRAVVASLAGYLAGQLLNSYVLVWIRRRWGTKHLWARLIGSTIVGEAADTILFCTILFYGQMTFGNFVNYTVTGYFYKVLLEVVLLPVTYPVIAAIRRVEGLKKDEVFDR
;
A
#
# COMPACT_ATOMS: atom_id res chain seq x y z
N SER A 1 26.17 4.88 41.20
CA SER A 1 24.71 5.07 41.01
C SER A 1 24.32 4.55 39.66
N PRO A 2 23.37 3.62 39.52
CA PRO A 2 22.92 3.18 38.21
C PRO A 2 22.15 4.30 37.54
N VAL A 3 22.50 4.56 36.28
CA VAL A 3 21.79 5.47 35.38
C VAL A 3 20.37 4.91 35.23
N PRO A 4 19.30 5.70 35.44
CA PRO A 4 17.96 5.19 35.27
C PRO A 4 17.78 4.76 33.81
N SER A 5 17.38 3.52 33.61
CA SER A 5 16.95 2.98 32.31
C SER A 5 15.92 3.93 31.71
N GLY A 6 16.27 4.54 30.56
CA GLY A 6 15.44 5.53 29.90
C GLY A 6 14.03 4.98 29.70
N SER A 7 13.06 5.61 30.33
CA SER A 7 11.66 5.40 30.03
C SER A 7 11.46 5.68 28.55
N ALA A 8 11.08 4.65 27.78
CA ALA A 8 10.79 4.80 26.36
C ALA A 8 9.79 5.96 26.19
N ARG A 9 10.16 6.99 25.45
CA ARG A 9 9.27 8.12 25.17
C ARG A 9 7.99 7.61 24.51
N PRO A 10 6.80 7.95 25.01
CA PRO A 10 5.57 7.54 24.32
C PRO A 10 5.50 8.20 22.95
N ALA A 11 5.27 7.40 21.91
CA ALA A 11 5.08 7.92 20.56
C ALA A 11 3.71 8.61 20.49
N ARG A 12 3.69 9.93 20.28
CA ARG A 12 2.47 10.76 20.39
C ARG A 12 1.50 10.60 19.22
N ALA A 13 2.04 10.41 18.02
CA ALA A 13 1.25 10.33 16.80
C ALA A 13 1.17 8.92 16.21
N LEU A 14 1.94 7.94 16.71
CA LEU A 14 2.01 6.60 16.14
C LEU A 14 0.65 5.91 16.07
N ASP A 15 -0.16 6.02 17.11
CA ASP A 15 -1.47 5.36 17.15
C ASP A 15 -2.40 5.92 16.08
N ILE A 16 -2.45 7.26 15.94
CA ILE A 16 -3.27 7.94 14.93
C ILE A 16 -2.82 7.55 13.53
N ILE A 17 -1.50 7.57 13.28
CA ILE A 17 -0.92 7.23 11.98
C ILE A 17 -1.16 5.75 11.66
N SER A 18 -1.05 4.86 12.66
CA SER A 18 -1.32 3.43 12.50
C SER A 18 -2.77 3.16 12.16
N VAL A 19 -3.71 3.79 12.86
CA VAL A 19 -5.14 3.67 12.57
C VAL A 19 -5.46 4.22 11.19
N ALA A 20 -4.90 5.37 10.82
CA ALA A 20 -5.08 5.94 9.49
C ALA A 20 -4.56 5.00 8.39
N PHE A 21 -3.38 4.41 8.56
CA PHE A 21 -2.82 3.45 7.60
C PHE A 21 -3.70 2.22 7.44
N VAL A 22 -4.13 1.61 8.55
CA VAL A 22 -5.01 0.43 8.54
C VAL A 22 -6.34 0.75 7.86
N ALA A 23 -6.95 1.90 8.19
CA ALA A 23 -8.19 2.35 7.56
C ALA A 23 -8.03 2.58 6.05
N LEU A 24 -6.95 3.25 5.63
CA LEU A 24 -6.68 3.49 4.22
C LEU A 24 -6.45 2.19 3.45
N LEU A 25 -5.72 1.24 4.01
CA LEU A 25 -5.50 -0.07 3.39
C LEU A 25 -6.83 -0.83 3.22
N LEU A 26 -7.67 -0.83 4.25
CA LEU A 26 -8.98 -1.49 4.22
C LEU A 26 -9.89 -0.85 3.16
N ILE A 27 -10.04 0.46 3.19
CA ILE A 27 -10.88 1.20 2.25
C ILE A 27 -10.36 1.04 0.81
N SER A 28 -9.04 1.09 0.62
CA SER A 28 -8.39 0.89 -0.68
C SER A 28 -8.71 -0.49 -1.26
N ASN A 29 -8.63 -1.55 -0.47
CA ASN A 29 -8.95 -2.91 -0.92
C ASN A 29 -10.43 -3.07 -1.30
N ILE A 30 -11.34 -2.43 -0.59
CA ILE A 30 -12.77 -2.42 -0.95
C ILE A 30 -12.98 -1.60 -2.22
N ALA A 31 -12.43 -0.40 -2.30
CA ALA A 31 -12.55 0.48 -3.46
C ALA A 31 -11.93 -0.12 -4.73
N ALA A 32 -10.85 -0.90 -4.60
CA ALA A 32 -10.16 -1.56 -5.71
C ALA A 32 -11.03 -2.58 -6.47
N THR A 33 -12.13 -3.04 -5.88
CA THR A 33 -13.10 -3.91 -6.57
C THR A 33 -13.77 -3.23 -7.76
N LYS A 34 -13.78 -1.87 -7.80
CA LYS A 34 -14.30 -1.09 -8.91
C LYS A 34 -13.19 -0.60 -9.81
N ALA A 35 -13.13 -1.09 -11.05
CA ALA A 35 -12.34 -0.46 -12.10
C ALA A 35 -13.08 0.77 -12.67
N PHE A 36 -12.34 1.83 -12.97
CA PHE A 36 -12.87 3.02 -13.64
C PHE A 36 -11.92 3.51 -14.73
N MET A 37 -12.42 4.35 -15.62
CA MET A 37 -11.61 4.91 -16.70
C MET A 37 -11.54 6.42 -16.62
N VAL A 38 -10.42 6.95 -17.11
CA VAL A 38 -10.18 8.39 -17.30
C VAL A 38 -9.80 8.63 -18.74
N GLY A 39 -10.52 9.50 -19.42
CA GLY A 39 -10.30 9.82 -20.84
C GLY A 39 -11.58 9.80 -21.67
N SER A 40 -11.42 9.65 -22.99
CA SER A 40 -12.53 9.57 -23.95
C SER A 40 -12.87 8.11 -24.26
N SER A 41 -13.98 7.87 -25.00
CA SER A 41 -14.37 6.54 -25.43
C SER A 41 -13.34 5.81 -26.32
N THR A 42 -12.45 6.56 -26.97
CA THR A 42 -11.42 6.02 -27.87
C THR A 42 -10.01 5.98 -27.26
N HIS A 43 -9.73 6.86 -26.30
CA HIS A 43 -8.44 6.96 -25.62
C HIS A 43 -8.67 7.12 -24.13
N TYR A 44 -8.44 6.05 -23.39
CA TYR A 44 -8.68 6.01 -21.95
C TYR A 44 -7.59 5.25 -21.22
N LEU A 45 -7.42 5.60 -19.96
CA LEU A 45 -6.59 4.91 -18.97
C LEU A 45 -7.49 4.25 -17.95
N ILE A 46 -7.17 3.01 -17.58
CA ILE A 46 -7.96 2.25 -16.60
C ILE A 46 -7.22 2.25 -15.26
N PHE A 47 -7.99 2.52 -14.22
CA PHE A 47 -7.57 2.49 -12.81
C PHE A 47 -8.55 1.65 -12.00
N ASP A 48 -8.17 1.26 -10.81
CA ASP A 48 -9.08 0.80 -9.77
C ASP A 48 -9.32 1.90 -8.73
N GLY A 49 -10.42 1.76 -7.96
CA GLY A 49 -10.81 2.76 -6.97
C GLY A 49 -9.80 2.96 -5.84
N GLY A 50 -8.93 1.99 -5.58
CA GLY A 50 -7.84 2.12 -4.61
C GLY A 50 -6.80 3.17 -5.01
N ALA A 51 -6.64 3.42 -6.32
CA ALA A 51 -5.70 4.40 -6.85
C ALA A 51 -5.91 5.82 -6.29
N ILE A 52 -7.13 6.17 -5.91
CA ILE A 52 -7.45 7.49 -5.31
C ILE A 52 -6.75 7.67 -3.97
N LEU A 53 -6.57 6.58 -3.21
CA LEU A 53 -5.97 6.60 -1.88
C LEU A 53 -4.45 6.39 -1.89
N PHE A 54 -3.85 5.96 -2.98
CA PHE A 54 -2.41 5.73 -3.07
C PHE A 54 -1.56 6.91 -2.60
N PRO A 55 -1.84 8.18 -2.98
CA PRO A 55 -1.04 9.30 -2.50
C PRO A 55 -0.95 9.37 -0.97
N LEU A 56 -2.07 9.17 -0.28
CA LEU A 56 -2.10 9.18 1.19
C LEU A 56 -1.39 7.96 1.77
N THR A 57 -1.57 6.80 1.18
CA THR A 57 -0.94 5.55 1.63
C THR A 57 0.58 5.62 1.50
N TYR A 58 1.12 6.19 0.42
CA TYR A 58 2.56 6.40 0.26
C TYR A 58 3.11 7.34 1.32
N ILE A 59 2.50 8.51 1.51
CA ILE A 59 2.97 9.49 2.51
C ILE A 59 2.97 8.86 3.91
N ILE A 60 1.89 8.18 4.29
CA ILE A 60 1.79 7.54 5.63
C ILE A 60 2.78 6.38 5.76
N GLY A 61 2.98 5.58 4.71
CA GLY A 61 3.96 4.50 4.68
C GLY A 61 5.39 5.00 4.88
N ASP A 62 5.75 6.10 4.21
CA ASP A 62 7.03 6.75 4.35
C ASP A 62 7.22 7.32 5.76
N VAL A 63 6.20 7.97 6.32
CA VAL A 63 6.22 8.46 7.71
C VAL A 63 6.45 7.32 8.69
N LEU A 64 5.75 6.19 8.53
CA LEU A 64 5.93 5.03 9.40
C LEU A 64 7.36 4.50 9.34
N SER A 65 7.93 4.39 8.15
CA SER A 65 9.27 3.84 7.94
C SER A 65 10.36 4.79 8.41
N GLU A 66 10.27 6.08 8.04
CA GLU A 66 11.29 7.09 8.27
C GLU A 66 11.31 7.66 9.69
N VAL A 67 10.14 7.76 10.33
CA VAL A 67 10.04 8.33 11.69
C VAL A 67 10.09 7.23 12.74
N TYR A 68 9.36 6.14 12.55
CA TYR A 68 9.19 5.11 13.58
C TYR A 68 9.99 3.84 13.32
N GLY A 69 10.65 3.75 12.16
CA GLY A 69 11.55 2.66 11.80
C GLY A 69 10.84 1.41 11.31
N PHE A 70 11.62 0.53 10.69
CA PHE A 70 11.13 -0.65 9.98
C PHE A 70 10.32 -1.61 10.86
N ALA A 71 10.71 -1.82 12.10
CA ALA A 71 10.04 -2.79 12.99
C ALA A 71 8.60 -2.36 13.32
N ARG A 72 8.38 -1.06 13.57
CA ARG A 72 7.05 -0.51 13.84
C ARG A 72 6.22 -0.41 12.57
N ALA A 73 6.81 0.06 11.47
CA ALA A 73 6.16 0.08 10.16
C ALA A 73 5.65 -1.31 9.77
N ARG A 74 6.49 -2.34 9.87
CA ARG A 74 6.10 -3.73 9.59
C ARG A 74 4.95 -4.20 10.47
N ARG A 75 4.94 -3.87 11.76
CA ARG A 75 3.84 -4.22 12.66
C ARG A 75 2.52 -3.60 12.21
N VAL A 76 2.53 -2.31 11.86
CA VAL A 76 1.34 -1.61 11.37
C VAL A 76 0.85 -2.19 10.05
N ILE A 77 1.75 -2.52 9.12
CA ILE A 77 1.41 -3.18 7.85
C ILE A 77 0.76 -4.54 8.09
N VAL A 78 1.32 -5.35 8.97
CA VAL A 78 0.74 -6.66 9.34
C VAL A 78 -0.65 -6.48 9.97
N MET A 79 -0.83 -5.52 10.87
CA MET A 79 -2.15 -5.21 11.45
C MET A 79 -3.16 -4.80 10.36
N GLY A 80 -2.72 -4.01 9.38
CA GLY A 80 -3.55 -3.62 8.24
C GLY A 80 -4.01 -4.84 7.41
N PHE A 81 -3.12 -5.77 7.11
CA PHE A 81 -3.48 -7.01 6.41
C PHE A 81 -4.37 -7.94 7.24
N VAL A 82 -4.14 -8.04 8.56
CA VAL A 82 -5.02 -8.80 9.44
C VAL A 82 -6.42 -8.19 9.47
N ALA A 83 -6.54 -6.87 9.60
CA ALA A 83 -7.83 -6.18 9.56
C ALA A 83 -8.54 -6.38 8.21
N SER A 84 -7.81 -6.31 7.10
CA SER A 84 -8.34 -6.55 5.75
C SER A 84 -8.80 -8.00 5.56
N PHE A 85 -8.06 -8.95 6.12
CA PHE A 85 -8.45 -10.37 6.11
C PHE A 85 -9.73 -10.60 6.92
N LEU A 86 -9.83 -10.02 8.13
CA LEU A 86 -11.03 -10.14 8.97
C LEU A 86 -12.26 -9.52 8.29
N ALA A 87 -12.11 -8.34 7.66
CA ALA A 87 -13.19 -7.72 6.91
C ALA A 87 -13.63 -8.60 5.72
N SER A 88 -12.68 -9.10 4.96
CA SER A 88 -12.92 -10.00 3.82
C SER A 88 -13.62 -11.29 4.25
N LEU A 89 -13.17 -11.91 5.35
CA LEU A 89 -13.80 -13.09 5.93
C LEU A 89 -15.24 -12.79 6.40
N THR A 90 -15.44 -11.64 7.03
CA THR A 90 -16.78 -11.20 7.46
C THR A 90 -17.71 -11.04 6.25
N PHE A 91 -17.28 -10.35 5.21
CA PHE A 91 -18.07 -10.19 3.99
C PHE A 91 -18.38 -11.54 3.31
N PHE A 92 -17.38 -12.43 3.29
CA PHE A 92 -17.57 -13.77 2.74
C PHE A 92 -18.62 -14.57 3.52
N ILE A 93 -18.61 -14.52 4.85
CA ILE A 93 -19.63 -15.20 5.68
C ILE A 93 -21.00 -14.56 5.46
N VAL A 94 -21.08 -13.23 5.54
CA VAL A 94 -22.35 -12.49 5.47
C VAL A 94 -23.08 -12.70 4.13
N GLN A 95 -22.34 -12.80 3.02
CA GLN A 95 -22.97 -13.01 1.70
C GLN A 95 -23.74 -14.35 1.59
N TYR A 96 -23.37 -15.36 2.39
CA TYR A 96 -24.04 -16.66 2.42
C TYR A 96 -25.17 -16.77 3.44
N LEU A 97 -25.38 -15.73 4.26
CA LEU A 97 -26.54 -15.70 5.14
C LEU A 97 -27.82 -15.50 4.32
N PRO A 98 -28.93 -16.18 4.68
CA PRO A 98 -30.19 -16.01 3.97
C PRO A 98 -30.67 -14.56 4.09
N PRO A 99 -31.05 -13.89 2.98
CA PRO A 99 -31.54 -12.53 3.02
C PRO A 99 -32.86 -12.43 3.78
N ALA A 100 -33.08 -11.31 4.47
CA ALA A 100 -34.38 -10.99 5.05
C ALA A 100 -35.44 -10.81 3.92
N PRO A 101 -36.75 -11.03 4.19
CA PRO A 101 -37.78 -10.96 3.19
C PRO A 101 -37.81 -9.67 2.36
N ASP A 102 -37.46 -8.54 2.96
CA ASP A 102 -37.48 -7.22 2.31
C ASP A 102 -36.08 -6.74 1.84
N TYR A 103 -35.05 -7.63 1.87
CA TYR A 103 -33.70 -7.29 1.45
C TYR A 103 -33.47 -7.61 -0.03
N GLU A 104 -33.51 -6.59 -0.88
CA GLU A 104 -33.40 -6.72 -2.33
C GLU A 104 -31.94 -6.69 -2.86
N ASN A 105 -30.95 -6.33 -2.03
CA ASN A 105 -29.59 -6.05 -2.48
C ASN A 105 -28.62 -7.24 -2.33
N GLN A 106 -29.09 -8.46 -2.19
CA GLN A 106 -28.26 -9.65 -1.97
C GLN A 106 -27.20 -9.85 -3.08
N GLU A 107 -27.61 -9.74 -4.35
CA GLU A 107 -26.71 -9.90 -5.49
C GLU A 107 -25.67 -8.76 -5.57
N ALA A 108 -26.10 -7.52 -5.30
CA ALA A 108 -25.20 -6.36 -5.28
C ALA A 108 -24.18 -6.49 -4.16
N PHE A 109 -24.59 -6.94 -2.98
CA PHE A 109 -23.69 -7.21 -1.86
C PHE A 109 -22.63 -8.25 -2.25
N ALA A 110 -23.03 -9.39 -2.79
CA ALA A 110 -22.14 -10.45 -3.20
C ALA A 110 -21.19 -10.01 -4.34
N ALA A 111 -21.71 -9.26 -5.31
CA ALA A 111 -20.94 -8.77 -6.45
C ALA A 111 -19.81 -7.82 -6.05
N VAL A 112 -20.01 -6.98 -5.03
CA VAL A 112 -19.03 -5.99 -4.58
C VAL A 112 -18.19 -6.51 -3.41
N LEU A 113 -18.84 -6.93 -2.33
CA LEU A 113 -18.12 -7.29 -1.09
C LEU A 113 -17.62 -8.74 -1.11
N GLY A 114 -18.30 -9.63 -1.84
CA GLY A 114 -17.89 -11.02 -1.98
C GLY A 114 -16.56 -11.22 -2.72
N VAL A 115 -16.08 -10.22 -3.46
CA VAL A 115 -14.79 -10.27 -4.20
C VAL A 115 -13.66 -9.52 -3.51
N VAL A 116 -13.90 -8.86 -2.38
CA VAL A 116 -12.87 -8.10 -1.63
C VAL A 116 -11.70 -8.99 -1.23
N TRP A 117 -11.91 -10.26 -0.94
CA TRP A 117 -10.83 -11.20 -0.63
C TRP A 117 -9.76 -11.28 -1.75
N ARG A 118 -10.16 -11.12 -3.02
CA ARG A 118 -9.20 -11.10 -4.14
C ARG A 118 -8.31 -9.87 -4.07
N ALA A 119 -8.86 -8.70 -3.74
CA ALA A 119 -8.10 -7.48 -3.56
C ALA A 119 -7.12 -7.60 -2.38
N VAL A 120 -7.53 -8.21 -1.27
CA VAL A 120 -6.67 -8.46 -0.10
C VAL A 120 -5.52 -9.40 -0.45
N VAL A 121 -5.80 -10.52 -1.12
CA VAL A 121 -4.76 -11.47 -1.58
C VAL A 121 -3.84 -10.82 -2.61
N ALA A 122 -4.40 -10.06 -3.56
CA ALA A 122 -3.63 -9.33 -4.56
C ALA A 122 -2.67 -8.31 -3.92
N SER A 123 -3.16 -7.52 -2.97
CA SER A 123 -2.36 -6.54 -2.21
C SER A 123 -1.24 -7.21 -1.43
N LEU A 124 -1.54 -8.31 -0.74
CA LEU A 124 -0.53 -9.03 0.05
C LEU A 124 0.54 -9.66 -0.85
N ALA A 125 0.13 -10.35 -1.91
CA ALA A 125 1.05 -11.00 -2.85
C ALA A 125 1.92 -9.96 -3.57
N GLY A 126 1.33 -8.88 -4.07
CA GLY A 126 2.02 -7.77 -4.71
C GLY A 126 3.04 -7.13 -3.76
N TYR A 127 2.60 -6.77 -2.56
CA TYR A 127 3.48 -6.19 -1.54
C TYR A 127 4.67 -7.08 -1.20
N LEU A 128 4.44 -8.38 -0.93
CA LEU A 128 5.52 -9.30 -0.58
C LEU A 128 6.51 -9.48 -1.74
N ALA A 129 6.03 -9.68 -2.95
CA ALA A 129 6.89 -9.83 -4.12
C ALA A 129 7.64 -8.54 -4.45
N GLY A 130 6.97 -7.39 -4.38
CA GLY A 130 7.56 -6.07 -4.56
C GLY A 130 8.71 -5.83 -3.58
N GLN A 131 8.48 -6.07 -2.30
CA GLN A 131 9.49 -5.90 -1.24
C GLN A 131 10.67 -6.87 -1.39
N LEU A 132 10.41 -8.14 -1.71
CA LEU A 132 11.46 -9.13 -1.92
C LEU A 132 12.33 -8.78 -3.11
N LEU A 133 11.73 -8.43 -4.25
CA LEU A 133 12.47 -8.06 -5.46
C LEU A 133 13.20 -6.73 -5.31
N ASN A 134 12.57 -5.74 -4.69
CA ASN A 134 13.24 -4.47 -4.35
C ASN A 134 14.50 -4.73 -3.52
N SER A 135 14.39 -5.52 -2.46
CA SER A 135 15.52 -5.85 -1.58
C SER A 135 16.59 -6.66 -2.32
N TYR A 136 16.19 -7.64 -3.14
CA TYR A 136 17.12 -8.46 -3.92
C TYR A 136 17.91 -7.62 -4.93
N VAL A 137 17.22 -6.78 -5.71
CA VAL A 137 17.84 -5.92 -6.73
C VAL A 137 18.78 -4.91 -6.08
N LEU A 138 18.37 -4.32 -4.95
CA LEU A 138 19.17 -3.37 -4.19
C LEU A 138 20.52 -4.00 -3.74
N VAL A 139 20.48 -5.23 -3.22
CA VAL A 139 21.68 -5.97 -2.80
C VAL A 139 22.51 -6.37 -4.02
N TRP A 140 21.88 -6.83 -5.11
CA TRP A 140 22.54 -7.22 -6.35
C TRP A 140 23.30 -6.07 -6.99
N ILE A 141 22.67 -4.88 -7.11
CA ILE A 141 23.32 -3.68 -7.65
C ILE A 141 24.47 -3.24 -6.73
N ARG A 142 24.28 -3.31 -5.40
CA ARG A 142 25.35 -2.98 -4.43
C ARG A 142 26.58 -3.86 -4.61
N ARG A 143 26.38 -5.17 -4.82
CA ARG A 143 27.48 -6.12 -5.05
C ARG A 143 28.20 -5.87 -6.37
N ARG A 144 27.49 -5.44 -7.41
CA ARG A 144 28.05 -5.24 -8.75
C ARG A 144 28.75 -3.89 -8.92
N TRP A 145 28.17 -2.83 -8.39
CA TRP A 145 28.62 -1.44 -8.61
C TRP A 145 29.12 -0.75 -7.33
N GLY A 146 29.16 -1.43 -6.21
CA GLY A 146 29.60 -0.88 -4.93
C GLY A 146 28.65 0.20 -4.41
N THR A 147 29.21 1.15 -3.63
CA THR A 147 28.43 2.21 -2.96
C THR A 147 28.34 3.51 -3.77
N LYS A 148 29.04 3.62 -4.90
CA LYS A 148 29.22 4.87 -5.64
C LYS A 148 27.95 5.43 -6.30
N HIS A 149 26.98 4.58 -6.63
CA HIS A 149 25.75 4.96 -7.36
C HIS A 149 24.50 4.68 -6.55
N LEU A 150 24.40 5.30 -5.37
CA LEU A 150 23.26 5.10 -4.46
C LEU A 150 21.91 5.38 -5.13
N TRP A 151 21.82 6.48 -5.87
CA TRP A 151 20.58 6.87 -6.58
C TRP A 151 20.12 5.83 -7.59
N ALA A 152 21.03 5.30 -8.41
CA ALA A 152 20.71 4.27 -9.40
C ALA A 152 20.27 2.97 -8.75
N ARG A 153 20.85 2.66 -7.58
CA ARG A 153 20.48 1.49 -6.78
C ARG A 153 19.08 1.62 -6.21
N LEU A 154 18.74 2.77 -5.63
CA LEU A 154 17.42 3.03 -5.06
C LEU A 154 16.35 3.05 -6.15
N ILE A 155 16.53 3.85 -7.19
CA ILE A 155 15.55 3.95 -8.29
C ILE A 155 15.40 2.60 -9.01
N GLY A 156 16.51 1.92 -9.33
CA GLY A 156 16.46 0.64 -10.04
C GLY A 156 15.76 -0.46 -9.23
N SER A 157 15.97 -0.52 -7.92
CA SER A 157 15.28 -1.49 -7.06
C SER A 157 13.78 -1.18 -6.92
N THR A 158 13.42 0.09 -6.79
CA THR A 158 12.03 0.54 -6.74
C THR A 158 11.28 0.21 -8.03
N ILE A 159 11.85 0.53 -9.19
CA ILE A 159 11.25 0.24 -10.51
C ILE A 159 10.91 -1.26 -10.63
N VAL A 160 11.83 -2.14 -10.25
CA VAL A 160 11.61 -3.59 -10.32
C VAL A 160 10.62 -4.06 -9.26
N GLY A 161 10.69 -3.54 -8.04
CA GLY A 161 9.77 -3.86 -6.97
C GLY A 161 8.33 -3.47 -7.31
N GLU A 162 8.13 -2.25 -7.81
CA GLU A 162 6.81 -1.76 -8.24
C GLU A 162 6.26 -2.52 -9.45
N ALA A 163 7.12 -2.95 -10.38
CA ALA A 163 6.69 -3.79 -11.49
C ALA A 163 6.14 -5.14 -11.01
N ALA A 164 6.84 -5.79 -10.07
CA ALA A 164 6.40 -7.06 -9.51
C ALA A 164 5.10 -6.92 -8.70
N ASP A 165 5.02 -5.90 -7.84
CA ASP A 165 3.82 -5.57 -7.08
C ASP A 165 2.62 -5.37 -8.03
N THR A 166 2.76 -4.49 -9.01
CA THR A 166 1.67 -4.15 -9.93
C THR A 166 1.24 -5.32 -10.79
N ILE A 167 2.17 -6.09 -11.37
CA ILE A 167 1.83 -7.26 -12.19
C ILE A 167 1.06 -8.30 -11.40
N LEU A 168 1.52 -8.63 -10.19
CA LEU A 168 0.83 -9.61 -9.35
C LEU A 168 -0.52 -9.10 -8.87
N PHE A 169 -0.58 -7.86 -8.40
CA PHE A 169 -1.82 -7.24 -7.96
C PHE A 169 -2.87 -7.26 -9.08
N CYS A 170 -2.54 -6.73 -10.26
CA CYS A 170 -3.45 -6.68 -11.38
C CYS A 170 -3.88 -8.07 -11.85
N THR A 171 -2.94 -9.02 -11.89
CA THR A 171 -3.22 -10.39 -12.32
C THR A 171 -4.18 -11.08 -11.36
N ILE A 172 -3.96 -11.01 -10.07
CA ILE A 172 -4.84 -11.65 -9.09
C ILE A 172 -6.21 -10.98 -9.05
N LEU A 173 -6.25 -9.65 -9.14
CA LEU A 173 -7.50 -8.90 -9.01
C LEU A 173 -8.38 -9.01 -10.25
N PHE A 174 -7.84 -8.78 -11.45
CA PHE A 174 -8.65 -8.58 -12.66
C PHE A 174 -8.38 -9.55 -13.83
N TYR A 175 -7.40 -10.45 -13.74
CA TYR A 175 -7.20 -11.41 -14.82
C TYR A 175 -8.44 -12.25 -15.05
N GLY A 176 -8.90 -12.30 -16.30
CA GLY A 176 -10.15 -12.99 -16.67
C GLY A 176 -11.44 -12.21 -16.39
N GLN A 177 -11.36 -11.01 -15.77
CA GLN A 177 -12.52 -10.15 -15.49
C GLN A 177 -12.73 -9.06 -16.56
N MET A 178 -11.74 -8.86 -17.42
CA MET A 178 -11.76 -7.87 -18.50
C MET A 178 -11.06 -8.41 -19.74
N THR A 179 -11.24 -7.74 -20.88
CA THR A 179 -10.51 -8.09 -22.11
C THR A 179 -9.00 -7.95 -21.91
N PHE A 180 -8.21 -8.74 -22.64
CA PHE A 180 -6.75 -8.70 -22.51
C PHE A 180 -6.18 -7.30 -22.80
N GLY A 181 -6.73 -6.57 -23.78
CA GLY A 181 -6.32 -5.18 -24.06
C GLY A 181 -6.56 -4.24 -22.89
N ASN A 182 -7.72 -4.33 -22.24
CA ASN A 182 -8.03 -3.54 -21.04
C ASN A 182 -7.18 -3.96 -19.84
N PHE A 183 -6.88 -5.24 -19.70
CA PHE A 183 -5.98 -5.75 -18.66
C PHE A 183 -4.56 -5.17 -18.81
N VAL A 184 -4.02 -5.15 -20.03
CA VAL A 184 -2.72 -4.54 -20.31
C VAL A 184 -2.74 -3.04 -20.04
N ASN A 185 -3.79 -2.33 -20.51
CA ASN A 185 -3.98 -0.91 -20.23
C ASN A 185 -3.96 -0.64 -18.71
N TYR A 186 -4.77 -1.36 -17.95
CA TYR A 186 -4.84 -1.23 -16.49
C TYR A 186 -3.49 -1.48 -15.81
N THR A 187 -2.79 -2.55 -16.19
CA THR A 187 -1.50 -2.93 -15.57
C THR A 187 -0.42 -1.88 -15.88
N VAL A 188 -0.30 -1.46 -17.12
CA VAL A 188 0.67 -0.45 -17.55
C VAL A 188 0.37 0.91 -16.93
N THR A 189 -0.90 1.33 -16.97
CA THR A 189 -1.35 2.58 -16.35
C THR A 189 -1.08 2.59 -14.85
N GLY A 190 -1.43 1.51 -14.15
CA GLY A 190 -1.21 1.38 -12.71
C GLY A 190 0.26 1.44 -12.34
N TYR A 191 1.13 0.78 -13.10
CA TYR A 191 2.57 0.83 -12.90
C TYR A 191 3.14 2.25 -13.05
N PHE A 192 2.87 2.90 -14.17
CA PHE A 192 3.37 4.26 -14.39
C PHE A 192 2.78 5.27 -13.40
N TYR A 193 1.51 5.11 -13.02
CA TYR A 193 0.87 5.94 -12.02
C TYR A 193 1.59 5.83 -10.65
N LYS A 194 1.87 4.62 -10.17
CA LYS A 194 2.59 4.39 -8.92
C LYS A 194 3.99 4.99 -8.92
N VAL A 195 4.78 4.71 -9.98
CA VAL A 195 6.15 5.24 -10.11
C VAL A 195 6.13 6.78 -10.17
N LEU A 196 5.19 7.36 -10.93
CA LEU A 196 5.04 8.81 -11.01
C LEU A 196 4.68 9.43 -9.66
N LEU A 197 3.72 8.82 -8.95
CA LEU A 197 3.32 9.30 -7.63
C LEU A 197 4.48 9.29 -6.63
N GLU A 198 5.28 8.25 -6.59
CA GLU A 198 6.42 8.15 -5.70
C GLU A 198 7.37 9.35 -5.90
N VAL A 199 7.63 9.74 -7.15
CA VAL A 199 8.49 10.90 -7.46
C VAL A 199 7.79 12.23 -7.15
N VAL A 200 6.54 12.39 -7.59
CA VAL A 200 5.78 13.66 -7.45
C VAL A 200 5.44 13.97 -6.00
N LEU A 201 5.27 12.95 -5.16
CA LEU A 201 4.93 13.14 -3.75
C LEU A 201 6.14 13.46 -2.85
N LEU A 202 7.37 13.27 -3.30
CA LEU A 202 8.56 13.57 -2.50
C LEU A 202 8.54 14.98 -1.90
N PRO A 203 8.23 16.06 -2.65
CA PRO A 203 8.15 17.41 -2.10
C PRO A 203 7.10 17.60 -1.00
N VAL A 204 6.07 16.74 -0.96
CA VAL A 204 5.02 16.75 0.07
C VAL A 204 5.42 15.86 1.25
N THR A 205 5.98 14.71 0.96
CA THR A 205 6.37 13.70 1.97
C THR A 205 7.45 14.23 2.92
N TYR A 206 8.48 14.91 2.42
CA TYR A 206 9.55 15.44 3.27
C TYR A 206 9.07 16.45 4.32
N PRO A 207 8.27 17.47 4.00
CA PRO A 207 7.69 18.37 5.01
C PRO A 207 6.80 17.64 6.02
N VAL A 208 6.02 16.64 5.60
CA VAL A 208 5.18 15.86 6.51
C VAL A 208 6.05 15.06 7.49
N ILE A 209 7.08 14.36 7.02
CA ILE A 209 8.04 13.65 7.87
C ILE A 209 8.67 14.61 8.88
N ALA A 210 9.12 15.78 8.42
CA ALA A 210 9.73 16.80 9.29
C ALA A 210 8.72 17.31 10.35
N ALA A 211 7.47 17.50 10.00
CA ALA A 211 6.42 17.90 10.94
C ALA A 211 6.18 16.83 12.01
N ILE A 212 6.06 15.57 11.62
CA ILE A 212 5.85 14.46 12.56
C ILE A 212 7.07 14.27 13.47
N ARG A 213 8.30 14.36 12.94
CA ARG A 213 9.51 14.35 13.77
C ARG A 213 9.50 15.44 14.84
N ARG A 214 9.03 16.66 14.50
CA ARG A 214 8.86 17.74 15.49
C ARG A 214 7.85 17.40 16.57
N VAL A 215 6.71 16.84 16.21
CA VAL A 215 5.67 16.38 17.16
C VAL A 215 6.24 15.33 18.12
N GLU A 216 7.06 14.42 17.60
CA GLU A 216 7.72 13.37 18.38
C GLU A 216 8.97 13.89 19.15
N GLY A 217 9.38 15.13 18.93
CA GLY A 217 10.58 15.71 19.58
C GLY A 217 11.89 15.11 19.06
N LEU A 218 11.90 14.60 17.83
CA LEU A 218 13.07 14.02 17.17
C LEU A 218 13.88 15.07 16.42
N LYS A 219 15.20 14.87 16.36
CA LYS A 219 16.09 15.65 15.51
C LYS A 219 15.94 15.25 14.03
N LYS A 220 16.50 16.08 13.14
CA LYS A 220 16.62 15.75 11.74
C LYS A 220 17.42 14.43 11.62
N ASP A 221 16.89 13.48 10.85
CA ASP A 221 17.48 12.14 10.61
C ASP A 221 17.45 11.17 11.81
N GLU A 222 16.85 11.55 12.93
CA GLU A 222 16.63 10.67 14.07
C GLU A 222 15.39 9.79 13.83
N VAL A 223 15.52 8.50 14.13
CA VAL A 223 14.41 7.53 14.13
C VAL A 223 13.96 7.33 15.57
N PHE A 224 12.67 7.16 15.78
CA PHE A 224 12.11 6.95 17.11
C PHE A 224 12.72 5.70 17.77
N ASP A 225 13.38 5.86 18.90
CA ASP A 225 14.08 4.77 19.59
C ASP A 225 13.14 3.64 20.04
N ARG A 226 13.71 2.43 20.05
CA ARG A 226 13.03 1.16 20.37
C ARG A 226 12.70 1.04 21.84
#